data_4096934c570e196762632bbc41175325
#
_entry.id   4096934c570e196762632bbc41175325
#
_cell.length_a   1.000
_cell.length_b   1.000
_cell.length_c   1.000
_cell.angle_alpha   90.00
_cell.angle_beta   90.00
_cell.angle_gamma   90.00
#
_symmetry.space_group_name_H-M   'P 1'
#
loop_
_entity.id
_entity.type
_entity.pdbx_description
1 polymer ?
#
loop_
_entity_poly.entity_id
_entity_poly.type
_entity_poly.pdbx_seq_one_letter_code
_entity_poly.pdbx_strand_id
1 'polypeptide(L)'
;MIIIKENINDVKEYNYLFDAVGWGHYDEKVSKKALEQTTYSVSVYEEDKIIGFGRLIGDGICFIYIHDVMVLPEYQSQKIGTKIMNKLMEKIEDIKLENPSLRVYLGASKGKEGFYRKFGFITREEADLGSGMILKRDD
;
A
#
# COMPACT_ATOMS: atom_id res chain seq x y z
N MET A 1 -16.79 15.18 -1.67
CA MET A 1 -16.45 14.44 -2.91
C MET A 1 -15.12 13.72 -2.74
N ILE A 2 -15.05 12.45 -3.08
CA ILE A 2 -13.84 11.68 -2.98
C ILE A 2 -13.00 11.89 -4.23
N ILE A 3 -11.74 12.27 -4.03
CA ILE A 3 -10.78 12.50 -5.13
C ILE A 3 -9.57 11.60 -4.93
N ILE A 4 -9.12 10.98 -6.01
CA ILE A 4 -7.92 10.12 -5.99
C ILE A 4 -6.83 10.83 -6.78
N LYS A 5 -5.64 10.95 -6.16
CA LYS A 5 -4.48 11.57 -6.80
C LYS A 5 -3.31 10.59 -6.80
N GLU A 6 -2.50 10.65 -7.84
CA GLU A 6 -1.35 9.75 -8.00
C GLU A 6 -0.04 10.48 -7.68
N ASN A 7 0.86 9.75 -7.04
CA ASN A 7 2.26 10.19 -6.83
C ASN A 7 2.45 11.53 -6.12
N ILE A 8 1.60 11.82 -5.14
CA ILE A 8 1.72 13.05 -4.34
C ILE A 8 2.85 12.92 -3.32
N ASN A 9 2.84 11.83 -2.51
CA ASN A 9 3.89 11.50 -1.54
C ASN A 9 4.20 12.64 -0.55
N ASP A 10 3.16 13.23 0.01
CA ASP A 10 3.30 14.28 1.03
C ASP A 10 3.68 13.68 2.38
N VAL A 11 4.80 14.12 2.94
CA VAL A 11 5.35 13.57 4.18
C VAL A 11 4.42 13.75 5.38
N LYS A 12 3.81 14.92 5.50
CA LYS A 12 2.93 15.21 6.65
C LYS A 12 1.65 14.39 6.58
N GLU A 13 1.08 14.25 5.39
CA GLU A 13 -0.11 13.42 5.19
C GLU A 13 0.20 11.96 5.47
N TYR A 14 1.35 11.48 5.02
CA TYR A 14 1.80 10.12 5.25
C TYR A 14 1.92 9.83 6.76
N ASN A 15 2.62 10.70 7.48
CA ASN A 15 2.78 10.52 8.93
C ASN A 15 1.45 10.66 9.68
N TYR A 16 0.59 11.55 9.23
CA TYR A 16 -0.75 11.70 9.82
C TYR A 16 -1.54 10.40 9.71
N LEU A 17 -1.52 9.76 8.54
CA LEU A 17 -2.22 8.50 8.35
C LEU A 17 -1.61 7.37 9.19
N PHE A 18 -0.28 7.30 9.27
CA PHE A 18 0.40 6.30 10.10
C PHE A 18 -0.07 6.38 11.55
N ASP A 19 -0.13 7.58 12.11
CA ASP A 19 -0.64 7.78 13.47
C ASP A 19 -2.10 7.39 13.58
N ALA A 20 -2.90 7.81 12.61
CA ALA A 20 -4.36 7.60 12.65
C ALA A 20 -4.74 6.11 12.62
N VAL A 21 -3.94 5.27 11.94
CA VAL A 21 -4.19 3.83 11.90
C VAL A 21 -3.50 3.08 13.05
N GLY A 22 -2.83 3.80 13.93
CA GLY A 22 -2.25 3.21 15.14
C GLY A 22 -0.85 2.63 14.98
N TRP A 23 -0.16 2.94 13.87
CA TRP A 23 1.19 2.42 13.60
C TRP A 23 2.30 3.33 14.12
N GLY A 24 1.97 4.51 14.67
CA GLY A 24 2.94 5.54 14.99
C GLY A 24 3.38 6.27 13.74
N HIS A 25 4.50 6.96 13.81
CA HIS A 25 5.07 7.55 12.61
C HIS A 25 6.58 7.66 12.75
N TYR A 26 7.24 7.80 11.62
CA TYR A 26 8.68 8.05 11.58
C TYR A 26 8.95 9.56 11.68
N ASP A 27 10.16 9.91 12.06
CA ASP A 27 10.64 11.29 11.91
C ASP A 27 10.43 11.73 10.45
N GLU A 28 10.11 13.01 10.25
CA GLU A 28 9.80 13.54 8.91
C GLU A 28 10.92 13.29 7.91
N LYS A 29 12.18 13.39 8.35
CA LYS A 29 13.34 13.14 7.48
C LYS A 29 13.37 11.69 7.01
N VAL A 30 13.00 10.76 7.88
CA VAL A 30 12.95 9.33 7.55
C VAL A 30 11.81 9.08 6.56
N SER A 31 10.62 9.59 6.84
CA SER A 31 9.47 9.44 5.95
C SER A 31 9.74 10.03 4.57
N LYS A 32 10.41 11.18 4.52
CA LYS A 32 10.76 11.81 3.25
C LYS A 32 11.64 10.90 2.40
N LYS A 33 12.70 10.36 3.00
CA LYS A 33 13.59 9.44 2.30
C LYS A 33 12.87 8.19 1.83
N ALA A 34 12.00 7.65 2.68
CA ALA A 34 11.23 6.46 2.35
C ALA A 34 10.30 6.71 1.16
N LEU A 35 9.58 7.83 1.19
CA LEU A 35 8.65 8.17 0.11
C LEU A 35 9.35 8.44 -1.22
N GLU A 36 10.59 8.91 -1.19
CA GLU A 36 11.39 9.10 -2.40
C GLU A 36 11.68 7.78 -3.13
N GLN A 37 11.58 6.65 -2.44
CA GLN A 37 11.79 5.32 -3.02
C GLN A 37 10.51 4.71 -3.57
N THR A 38 9.41 5.46 -3.55
CA THR A 38 8.10 4.96 -4.01
C THR A 38 8.10 4.81 -5.53
N THR A 39 7.69 3.64 -6.00
CA THR A 39 7.53 3.39 -7.45
C THR A 39 6.25 4.06 -7.95
N TYR A 40 5.19 3.99 -7.18
CA TYR A 40 3.87 4.56 -7.52
C TYR A 40 3.06 4.66 -6.24
N SER A 41 2.28 5.70 -6.11
CA SER A 41 1.41 5.86 -4.94
C SER A 41 0.06 6.45 -5.30
N VAL A 42 -0.90 6.20 -4.41
CA VAL A 42 -2.27 6.69 -4.53
C VAL A 42 -2.63 7.37 -3.22
N SER A 43 -3.14 8.59 -3.32
CA SER A 43 -3.66 9.34 -2.17
C SER A 43 -5.14 9.63 -2.41
N VAL A 44 -5.95 9.44 -1.38
CA VAL A 44 -7.40 9.64 -1.48
C VAL A 44 -7.80 10.79 -0.56
N TYR A 45 -8.60 11.70 -1.07
CA TYR A 45 -9.04 12.90 -0.35
C TYR A 45 -10.54 13.00 -0.30
N GLU A 46 -11.06 13.43 0.83
CA GLU A 46 -12.41 13.93 0.96
C GLU A 46 -12.30 15.44 1.15
N GLU A 47 -12.81 16.21 0.19
CA GLU A 47 -12.52 17.63 0.05
C GLU A 47 -11.00 17.81 0.00
N ASP A 48 -10.38 18.54 0.88
CA ASP A 48 -8.91 18.70 0.87
C ASP A 48 -8.23 17.86 1.95
N LYS A 49 -8.96 16.94 2.58
CA LYS A 49 -8.45 16.14 3.69
C LYS A 49 -7.99 14.77 3.18
N ILE A 50 -6.75 14.38 3.51
CA ILE A 50 -6.26 13.05 3.22
C ILE A 50 -7.04 12.03 4.05
N ILE A 51 -7.54 10.98 3.40
CA ILE A 51 -8.30 9.93 4.09
C ILE A 51 -7.76 8.53 3.80
N GLY A 52 -6.88 8.39 2.81
CA GLY A 52 -6.33 7.09 2.48
C GLY A 52 -5.07 7.20 1.63
N PHE A 53 -4.28 6.14 1.63
CA PHE A 53 -3.01 6.09 0.92
C PHE A 53 -2.63 4.64 0.66
N GLY A 54 -1.84 4.41 -0.37
CA GLY A 54 -1.20 3.13 -0.63
C GLY A 54 -0.06 3.34 -1.61
N ARG A 55 0.97 2.50 -1.53
CA ARG A 55 2.11 2.64 -2.45
C ARG A 55 2.67 1.31 -2.91
N LEU A 56 3.34 1.37 -4.05
CA LEU A 56 4.09 0.27 -4.63
C LEU A 56 5.57 0.56 -4.46
N ILE A 57 6.32 -0.44 -4.03
CA ILE A 57 7.77 -0.38 -3.84
C ILE A 57 8.38 -1.56 -4.57
N GLY A 58 9.53 -1.37 -5.19
CA GLY A 58 10.23 -2.45 -5.86
C GLY A 58 10.97 -1.96 -7.08
N ASP A 59 11.59 -2.89 -7.82
CA ASP A 59 12.29 -2.49 -9.03
C ASP A 59 11.33 -2.21 -10.20
N GLY A 60 10.08 -2.65 -10.10
CA GLY A 60 9.10 -2.46 -11.18
C GLY A 60 9.39 -3.32 -12.40
N ILE A 61 10.28 -4.30 -12.29
CA ILE A 61 10.71 -5.18 -13.36
C ILE A 61 10.49 -6.63 -12.98
N CYS A 62 11.13 -7.06 -11.88
CA CYS A 62 11.01 -8.42 -11.37
C CYS A 62 10.04 -8.50 -10.21
N PHE A 63 9.93 -7.45 -9.40
CA PHE A 63 9.02 -7.48 -8.27
C PHE A 63 8.46 -6.11 -7.91
N ILE A 64 7.27 -6.14 -7.32
CA ILE A 64 6.59 -5.02 -6.68
C ILE A 64 6.03 -5.53 -5.35
N TYR A 65 6.15 -4.70 -4.33
CA TYR A 65 5.57 -4.95 -3.00
C TYR A 65 4.53 -3.87 -2.75
N ILE A 66 3.29 -4.28 -2.45
CA ILE A 66 2.23 -3.35 -2.06
C ILE A 66 2.42 -3.04 -0.59
N HIS A 67 2.49 -1.77 -0.24
CA HIS A 67 2.84 -1.35 1.11
C HIS A 67 2.04 -0.14 1.55
N ASP A 68 1.89 0.00 2.87
CA ASP A 68 1.28 1.17 3.49
C ASP A 68 -0.13 1.49 2.98
N VAL A 69 -0.96 0.46 2.79
CA VAL A 69 -2.37 0.69 2.46
C VAL A 69 -3.07 1.11 3.75
N MET A 70 -3.43 2.38 3.84
CA MET A 70 -4.00 3.00 5.04
C MET A 70 -5.30 3.71 4.71
N VAL A 71 -6.30 3.58 5.59
CA VAL A 71 -7.57 4.32 5.48
C VAL A 71 -7.88 4.84 6.87
N LEU A 72 -8.24 6.12 6.97
CA LEU A 72 -8.64 6.69 8.26
C LEU A 72 -9.77 5.85 8.87
N PRO A 73 -9.71 5.58 10.19
CA PRO A 73 -10.73 4.73 10.85
C PRO A 73 -12.16 5.14 10.55
N GLU A 74 -12.47 6.43 10.52
CA GLU A 74 -13.82 6.90 10.28
C GLU A 74 -14.29 6.72 8.83
N TYR A 75 -13.38 6.38 7.92
CA TYR A 75 -13.68 6.11 6.51
C TYR A 75 -13.58 4.64 6.14
N GLN A 76 -13.19 3.79 7.08
CA GLN A 76 -13.19 2.34 6.87
C GLN A 76 -14.65 1.92 6.68
N SER A 77 -14.96 0.91 5.94
CA SER A 77 -16.32 0.49 5.61
C SER A 77 -16.96 1.31 4.48
N GLN A 78 -16.26 2.28 3.91
CA GLN A 78 -16.77 3.07 2.77
C GLN A 78 -16.05 2.71 1.46
N LYS A 79 -15.40 1.56 1.44
CA LYS A 79 -14.70 1.03 0.26
C LYS A 79 -13.54 1.90 -0.24
N ILE A 80 -12.97 2.71 0.64
CA ILE A 80 -11.79 3.53 0.29
C ILE A 80 -10.60 2.63 0.01
N GLY A 81 -10.39 1.59 0.84
CA GLY A 81 -9.32 0.62 0.61
C GLY A 81 -9.47 -0.09 -0.73
N THR A 82 -10.70 -0.40 -1.13
CA THR A 82 -10.98 -1.00 -2.43
C THR A 82 -10.60 -0.05 -3.57
N LYS A 83 -10.92 1.24 -3.43
CA LYS A 83 -10.54 2.24 -4.43
C LYS A 83 -9.02 2.34 -4.57
N ILE A 84 -8.31 2.34 -3.45
CA ILE A 84 -6.85 2.36 -3.43
C ILE A 84 -6.30 1.13 -4.17
N MET A 85 -6.76 -0.05 -3.78
CA MET A 85 -6.28 -1.30 -4.38
C MET A 85 -6.59 -1.37 -5.87
N ASN A 86 -7.76 -0.92 -6.30
CA ASN A 86 -8.09 -0.91 -7.72
C ASN A 86 -7.09 -0.08 -8.52
N LYS A 87 -6.71 1.10 -8.00
CA LYS A 87 -5.73 1.95 -8.68
C LYS A 87 -4.33 1.32 -8.69
N LEU A 88 -3.94 0.72 -7.56
CA LEU A 88 -2.65 0.04 -7.49
C LEU A 88 -2.61 -1.15 -8.46
N MET A 89 -3.69 -1.92 -8.53
CA MET A 89 -3.77 -3.08 -9.44
C MET A 89 -3.77 -2.67 -10.91
N GLU A 90 -4.42 -1.55 -11.26
CA GLU A 90 -4.35 -1.00 -12.61
C GLU A 90 -2.90 -0.71 -12.99
N LYS A 91 -2.15 -0.07 -12.10
CA LYS A 91 -0.74 0.25 -12.33
C LYS A 91 0.10 -1.02 -12.47
N ILE A 92 -0.17 -2.00 -11.63
CA ILE A 92 0.51 -3.31 -11.69
C ILE A 92 0.27 -3.97 -13.05
N GLU A 93 -0.96 -3.96 -13.54
CA GLU A 93 -1.24 -4.53 -14.87
C GLU A 93 -0.49 -3.81 -15.98
N ASP A 94 -0.37 -2.47 -15.91
CA ASP A 94 0.42 -1.71 -16.86
C ASP A 94 1.89 -2.12 -16.82
N ILE A 95 2.45 -2.28 -15.61
CA ILE A 95 3.84 -2.71 -15.44
C ILE A 95 4.03 -4.12 -16.03
N LYS A 96 3.08 -5.01 -15.80
CA LYS A 96 3.15 -6.40 -16.31
C LYS A 96 3.13 -6.47 -17.83
N LEU A 97 2.50 -5.54 -18.50
CA LEU A 97 2.50 -5.52 -19.96
C LEU A 97 3.92 -5.44 -20.52
N GLU A 98 4.78 -4.66 -19.87
CA GLU A 98 6.17 -4.52 -20.29
C GLU A 98 7.09 -5.54 -19.60
N ASN A 99 6.66 -6.06 -18.47
CA ASN A 99 7.46 -6.96 -17.63
C ASN A 99 6.62 -8.18 -17.21
N PRO A 100 6.40 -9.12 -18.14
CA PRO A 100 5.47 -10.25 -17.90
C PRO A 100 5.88 -11.17 -16.74
N SER A 101 7.14 -11.13 -16.32
CA SER A 101 7.62 -11.96 -15.20
C SER A 101 7.49 -11.30 -13.86
N LEU A 102 6.90 -10.11 -13.80
CA LEU A 102 6.74 -9.36 -12.56
C LEU A 102 6.03 -10.21 -11.50
N ARG A 103 6.58 -10.22 -10.30
CA ARG A 103 5.97 -10.84 -9.14
C ARG A 103 5.49 -9.75 -8.18
N VAL A 104 4.31 -9.97 -7.60
CA VAL A 104 3.68 -8.98 -6.73
C VAL A 104 3.46 -9.57 -5.35
N TYR A 105 3.89 -8.85 -4.33
CA TYR A 105 3.84 -9.32 -2.94
C TYR A 105 3.17 -8.28 -2.06
N LEU A 106 2.65 -8.74 -0.93
CA LEU A 106 2.24 -7.86 0.17
C LEU A 106 2.27 -8.65 1.48
N GLY A 107 2.33 -7.91 2.60
CA GLY A 107 2.11 -8.49 3.90
C GLY A 107 0.81 -7.93 4.44
N ALA A 108 -0.19 -8.77 4.66
CA ALA A 108 -1.48 -8.33 5.18
C ALA A 108 -1.39 -8.03 6.66
N SER A 109 -2.07 -6.99 7.12
CA SER A 109 -2.28 -6.80 8.55
C SER A 109 -3.13 -7.97 9.06
N LYS A 110 -2.94 -8.33 10.31
CA LYS A 110 -3.65 -9.46 10.92
C LYS A 110 -5.16 -9.31 10.72
N GLY A 111 -5.76 -10.34 10.14
CA GLY A 111 -7.21 -10.36 9.89
C GLY A 111 -7.64 -9.71 8.59
N LYS A 112 -6.71 -9.18 7.80
CA LYS A 112 -7.04 -8.50 6.53
C LYS A 112 -6.81 -9.37 5.29
N GLU A 113 -6.42 -10.62 5.47
CA GLU A 113 -6.16 -11.54 4.35
C GLU A 113 -7.37 -11.64 3.42
N GLY A 114 -8.58 -11.70 3.97
CA GLY A 114 -9.81 -11.78 3.18
C GLY A 114 -10.02 -10.58 2.27
N PHE A 115 -9.61 -9.40 2.72
CA PHE A 115 -9.69 -8.20 1.90
C PHE A 115 -8.81 -8.34 0.64
N TYR A 116 -7.58 -8.79 0.83
CA TYR A 116 -6.64 -8.91 -0.29
C TYR A 116 -6.98 -10.07 -1.22
N ARG A 117 -7.64 -11.13 -0.71
CA ARG A 117 -8.11 -12.23 -1.56
C ARG A 117 -9.05 -11.77 -2.66
N LYS A 118 -9.81 -10.70 -2.41
CA LYS A 118 -10.72 -10.14 -3.42
C LYS A 118 -9.97 -9.62 -4.66
N PHE A 119 -8.67 -9.36 -4.52
CA PHE A 119 -7.83 -8.86 -5.62
C PHE A 119 -6.95 -9.96 -6.22
N GLY A 120 -7.18 -11.22 -5.84
CA GLY A 120 -6.46 -12.36 -6.40
C GLY A 120 -5.25 -12.80 -5.60
N PHE A 121 -5.01 -12.22 -4.41
CA PHE A 121 -3.90 -12.63 -3.57
C PHE A 121 -4.21 -13.90 -2.79
N ILE A 122 -3.22 -14.77 -2.69
CA ILE A 122 -3.28 -15.97 -1.86
C ILE A 122 -2.03 -15.97 -0.96
N THR A 123 -2.06 -16.76 0.10
CA THR A 123 -0.87 -16.89 0.95
C THR A 123 0.21 -17.67 0.22
N ARG A 124 1.46 -17.50 0.64
CA ARG A 124 2.56 -18.25 0.06
C ARG A 124 2.37 -19.76 0.26
N GLU A 125 1.84 -20.17 1.41
CA GLU A 125 1.55 -21.57 1.71
C GLU A 125 0.54 -22.16 0.73
N GLU A 126 -0.50 -21.40 0.39
CA GLU A 126 -1.50 -21.84 -0.58
C GLU A 126 -0.92 -21.99 -1.98
N ALA A 127 0.15 -21.27 -2.27
CA ALA A 127 0.87 -21.37 -3.55
C ALA A 127 1.96 -22.45 -3.50
N ASP A 128 2.01 -23.25 -2.45
CA ASP A 128 3.03 -24.27 -2.20
C ASP A 128 4.44 -23.67 -2.13
N LEU A 129 4.54 -22.50 -1.49
CA LEU A 129 5.81 -21.81 -1.25
C LEU A 129 6.04 -21.72 0.26
N GLY A 130 7.26 -21.38 0.67
CA GLY A 130 7.56 -21.13 2.07
C GLY A 130 6.86 -19.87 2.57
N SER A 131 6.69 -19.77 3.88
CA SER A 131 6.05 -18.59 4.50
C SER A 131 6.84 -17.32 4.21
N GLY A 132 6.13 -16.22 4.06
CA GLY A 132 6.73 -14.89 4.15
C GLY A 132 7.26 -14.71 5.55
N MET A 133 8.42 -14.07 5.69
CA MET A 133 9.08 -13.92 7.00
C MET A 133 9.52 -12.48 7.20
N ILE A 134 9.56 -12.06 8.45
CA ILE A 134 10.04 -10.73 8.83
C ILE A 134 11.25 -10.90 9.75
N LEU A 135 12.15 -9.91 9.73
CA LEU A 135 13.20 -9.88 10.72
C LEU A 135 12.60 -9.37 12.02
N LYS A 136 12.75 -10.15 13.09
CA LYS A 136 12.20 -9.76 14.39
C LYS A 136 12.87 -8.48 14.87
N ARG A 137 12.07 -7.52 15.32
CA ARG A 137 12.57 -6.26 15.86
C ARG A 137 12.67 -6.35 17.38
N ASP A 138 13.57 -5.56 17.93
CA ASP A 138 13.80 -5.53 19.37
C ASP A 138 12.95 -4.48 20.10
N ASP A 139 12.22 -3.67 19.37
CA ASP A 139 11.36 -2.60 19.93
C ASP A 139 9.92 -3.02 20.20
#